data_60ca0a0b656f6f2524d180a8d28681d1
#
_entry.id   60ca0a0b656f6f2524d180a8d28681d1
#
_cell.length_a   1.000
_cell.length_b   1.000
_cell.length_c   1.000
_cell.angle_alpha   90.00
_cell.angle_beta   90.00
_cell.angle_gamma   90.00
#
_symmetry.space_group_name_H-M   'P 1'
#
loop_
_entity.id
_entity.type
_entity.pdbx_description
1 polymer ?
#
loop_
_entity_poly.entity_id
_entity_poly.type
_entity_poly.pdbx_seq_one_letter_code
_entity_poly.pdbx_strand_id
1 'polypeptide(L)'
;VEHLAALRAIPNLLVMRPADAVETAECWEIALSNLKRPSLLAFSRQDVPTVREAHTAENRAAKGAYELAGAENAKVTLLATGSEVSLALEAQTLLAGQNIAARVVSMPCWKLFEEQPADYRAKVLGPGTVKVAVEAASPFGWERYIGTNGGFVGMHSFGASAPYKDVYKHFGITPQAVVEAAQKAL
;
A
#
# COMPACT_ATOMS: atom_id res chain seq x y z
N VAL A 1 10.08 2.06 -12.66
CA VAL A 1 8.86 1.23 -12.58
C VAL A 1 9.16 -0.10 -11.88
N GLU A 2 10.17 -0.84 -12.34
CA GLU A 2 10.55 -2.16 -11.84
C GLU A 2 11.46 -2.15 -10.61
N HIS A 3 12.10 -1.04 -10.28
CA HIS A 3 13.12 -0.97 -9.23
C HIS A 3 12.61 -1.44 -7.86
N LEU A 4 11.38 -1.07 -7.47
CA LEU A 4 10.83 -1.53 -6.19
C LEU A 4 10.65 -3.04 -6.14
N ALA A 5 10.16 -3.64 -7.24
CA ALA A 5 10.01 -5.09 -7.33
C ALA A 5 11.38 -5.79 -7.29
N ALA A 6 12.37 -5.30 -8.04
CA ALA A 6 13.73 -5.82 -8.03
C ALA A 6 14.39 -5.71 -6.66
N LEU A 7 14.25 -4.57 -5.98
CA LEU A 7 14.80 -4.36 -4.64
C LEU A 7 14.12 -5.26 -3.59
N ARG A 8 12.80 -5.47 -3.69
CA ARG A 8 12.06 -6.38 -2.81
C ARG A 8 12.48 -7.84 -2.98
N ALA A 9 13.04 -8.21 -4.14
CA ALA A 9 13.57 -9.54 -4.39
C ALA A 9 14.95 -9.77 -3.76
N ILE A 10 15.67 -8.73 -3.33
CA ILE A 10 16.99 -8.85 -2.69
C ILE A 10 16.80 -9.47 -1.29
N PRO A 11 17.45 -10.62 -1.01
CA PRO A 11 17.38 -11.21 0.31
C PRO A 11 17.89 -10.23 1.39
N ASN A 12 17.20 -10.22 2.51
CA ASN A 12 17.59 -9.46 3.70
C ASN A 12 17.55 -7.91 3.57
N LEU A 13 17.08 -7.35 2.44
CA LEU A 13 16.89 -5.91 2.28
C LEU A 13 15.49 -5.53 2.75
N LEU A 14 15.40 -4.54 3.64
CA LEU A 14 14.14 -3.89 3.99
C LEU A 14 13.87 -2.75 3.00
N VAL A 15 12.85 -2.91 2.16
CA VAL A 15 12.39 -1.85 1.26
C VAL A 15 11.14 -1.22 1.86
N MET A 16 11.25 0.04 2.26
CA MET A 16 10.19 0.79 2.94
C MET A 16 9.69 1.94 2.09
N ARG A 17 8.37 2.04 1.94
CA ARG A 17 7.66 3.13 1.25
C ARG A 17 6.64 3.76 2.21
N PRO A 18 7.03 4.76 3.00
CA PRO A 18 6.11 5.42 3.92
C PRO A 18 5.06 6.26 3.18
N ALA A 19 3.83 6.27 3.72
CA ALA A 19 2.69 6.98 3.15
C ALA A 19 2.65 8.46 3.54
N ASP A 20 3.16 8.81 4.71
CA ASP A 20 3.12 10.16 5.26
C ASP A 20 4.30 10.45 6.21
N ALA A 21 4.27 11.58 6.87
CA ALA A 21 5.32 11.98 7.82
C ALA A 21 5.42 11.03 9.02
N VAL A 22 4.29 10.49 9.49
CA VAL A 22 4.27 9.57 10.63
C VAL A 22 4.93 8.24 10.25
N GLU A 23 4.50 7.64 9.15
CA GLU A 23 5.17 6.42 8.64
C GLU A 23 6.63 6.67 8.29
N THR A 24 6.97 7.87 7.81
CA THR A 24 8.38 8.24 7.55
C THR A 24 9.21 8.17 8.83
N ALA A 25 8.73 8.75 9.92
CA ALA A 25 9.43 8.69 11.21
C ALA A 25 9.53 7.23 11.72
N GLU A 26 8.46 6.45 11.61
CA GLU A 26 8.44 5.04 11.98
C GLU A 26 9.42 4.19 11.14
N CYS A 27 9.48 4.43 9.84
CA CYS A 27 10.43 3.73 8.96
C CYS A 27 11.89 4.12 9.27
N TRP A 28 12.17 5.37 9.63
CA TRP A 28 13.49 5.78 10.11
C TRP A 28 13.87 5.09 11.43
N GLU A 29 12.95 5.01 12.38
CA GLU A 29 13.18 4.27 13.62
C GLU A 29 13.53 2.80 13.35
N ILE A 30 12.77 2.13 12.46
CA ILE A 30 13.06 0.75 12.04
C ILE A 30 14.45 0.64 11.43
N ALA A 31 14.80 1.54 10.49
CA ALA A 31 16.07 1.49 9.79
C ALA A 31 17.26 1.70 10.73
N LEU A 32 17.18 2.64 11.66
CA LEU A 32 18.24 2.95 12.61
C LEU A 32 18.39 1.91 13.71
N SER A 33 17.29 1.27 14.13
CA SER A 33 17.31 0.23 15.15
C SER A 33 17.74 -1.13 14.61
N ASN A 34 17.64 -1.35 13.30
CA ASN A 34 17.97 -2.64 12.68
C ASN A 34 19.42 -2.71 12.21
N LEU A 35 20.31 -3.08 13.11
CA LEU A 35 21.75 -3.14 12.85
C LEU A 35 22.20 -4.35 12.01
N LYS A 36 21.31 -5.30 11.70
CA LYS A 36 21.67 -6.57 11.04
C LYS A 36 21.25 -6.64 9.56
N ARG A 37 20.44 -5.72 9.10
CA ARG A 37 19.89 -5.72 7.73
C ARG A 37 19.96 -4.31 7.12
N PRO A 38 20.35 -4.19 5.86
CA PRO A 38 20.26 -2.92 5.17
C PRO A 38 18.80 -2.50 5.00
N SER A 39 18.56 -1.21 4.98
CA SER A 39 17.25 -0.60 4.76
C SER A 39 17.32 0.40 3.62
N LEU A 40 16.31 0.37 2.75
CA LEU A 40 16.09 1.34 1.70
C LEU A 40 14.74 2.01 1.95
N LEU A 41 14.75 3.33 2.02
CA LEU A 41 13.55 4.14 2.17
C LEU A 41 13.27 4.85 0.84
N ALA A 42 12.14 4.52 0.21
CA ALA A 42 11.71 5.13 -1.05
C ALA A 42 10.65 6.20 -0.75
N PHE A 43 11.08 7.44 -0.73
CA PHE A 43 10.22 8.60 -0.49
C PHE A 43 9.56 9.10 -1.77
N SER A 44 8.40 9.76 -1.64
CA SER A 44 7.80 10.52 -2.72
C SER A 44 8.55 11.84 -2.94
N ARG A 45 8.58 12.32 -4.18
CA ARG A 45 9.10 13.65 -4.50
C ARG A 45 8.07 14.74 -4.25
N GLN A 46 6.79 14.42 -4.46
CA GLN A 46 5.68 15.31 -4.17
C GLN A 46 5.28 15.28 -2.70
N ASP A 47 4.60 16.31 -2.27
CA ASP A 47 3.96 16.35 -0.96
C ASP A 47 2.87 15.27 -0.89
N VAL A 48 2.74 14.64 0.26
CA VAL A 48 1.70 13.67 0.57
C VAL A 48 0.89 14.16 1.77
N PRO A 49 -0.43 13.91 1.77
CA PRO A 49 -1.26 14.28 2.92
C PRO A 49 -0.93 13.40 4.13
N THR A 50 -1.13 13.94 5.33
CA THR A 50 -1.12 13.13 6.55
C THR A 50 -2.32 12.20 6.51
N VAL A 51 -2.08 10.90 6.60
CA VAL A 51 -3.13 9.87 6.58
C VAL A 51 -3.36 9.27 7.98
N ARG A 52 -2.44 9.52 8.91
CA ARG A 52 -2.54 9.11 10.32
C ARG A 52 -2.61 10.33 11.21
N GLU A 53 -3.82 10.76 11.54
CA GLU A 53 -4.06 11.94 12.38
C GLU A 53 -4.01 11.62 13.88
N ALA A 54 -4.34 10.39 14.28
CA ALA A 54 -4.32 9.97 15.65
C ALA A 54 -2.92 9.48 16.06
N HIS A 55 -2.41 10.02 17.18
CA HIS A 55 -1.16 9.55 17.77
C HIS A 55 -1.29 8.11 18.28
N THR A 56 -0.30 7.31 18.01
CA THR A 56 -0.10 5.98 18.61
C THR A 56 1.33 5.86 19.12
N ALA A 57 1.51 5.31 20.30
CA ALA A 57 2.85 5.04 20.84
C ALA A 57 3.52 3.84 20.15
N GLU A 58 2.73 2.98 19.49
CA GLU A 58 3.22 1.82 18.77
C GLU A 58 3.71 2.24 17.38
N ASN A 59 4.92 1.82 17.00
CA ASN A 59 5.41 1.90 15.63
C ASN A 59 4.65 0.86 14.78
N ARG A 60 3.62 1.31 14.06
CA ARG A 60 2.78 0.42 13.25
C ARG A 60 3.49 -0.08 12.00
N ALA A 61 4.39 0.71 11.43
CA ALA A 61 5.19 0.32 10.27
C ALA A 61 6.14 -0.85 10.59
N ALA A 62 6.49 -1.07 11.87
CA ALA A 62 7.35 -2.18 12.29
C ALA A 62 6.75 -3.57 12.00
N LYS A 63 5.43 -3.67 11.83
CA LYS A 63 4.76 -4.90 11.39
C LYS A 63 4.73 -5.08 9.87
N GLY A 64 5.23 -4.09 9.12
CA GLY A 64 5.33 -4.12 7.67
C GLY A 64 4.04 -3.84 6.91
N ALA A 65 2.89 -4.17 7.47
CA ALA A 65 1.56 -3.77 7.01
C ALA A 65 0.58 -3.75 8.17
N TYR A 66 -0.43 -2.88 8.08
CA TYR A 66 -1.47 -2.76 9.09
C TYR A 66 -2.75 -2.17 8.50
N GLU A 67 -3.89 -2.46 9.12
CA GLU A 67 -5.15 -1.82 8.77
C GLU A 67 -5.10 -0.34 9.16
N LEU A 68 -5.15 0.55 8.17
CA LEU A 68 -5.17 2.00 8.38
C LEU A 68 -6.59 2.50 8.65
N ALA A 69 -7.54 2.06 7.83
CA ALA A 69 -8.95 2.40 7.95
C ALA A 69 -9.81 1.14 7.78
N GLY A 70 -10.56 0.81 8.83
CA GLY A 70 -11.48 -0.33 8.84
C GLY A 70 -12.86 0.02 8.28
N ALA A 71 -13.65 -1.02 8.01
CA ALA A 71 -15.08 -0.93 7.75
C ALA A 71 -15.77 -2.20 8.24
N GLU A 72 -16.95 -2.06 8.84
CA GLU A 72 -17.78 -3.20 9.20
C GLU A 72 -18.25 -3.94 7.95
N ASN A 73 -18.27 -5.27 8.00
CA ASN A 73 -18.70 -6.13 6.89
C ASN A 73 -18.01 -5.81 5.55
N ALA A 74 -16.74 -5.42 5.61
CA ALA A 74 -15.97 -5.08 4.41
C ALA A 74 -16.03 -6.22 3.36
N LYS A 75 -16.30 -5.87 2.13
CA LYS A 75 -16.26 -6.76 0.95
C LYS A 75 -14.92 -6.63 0.22
N VAL A 76 -14.25 -5.52 0.37
CA VAL A 76 -13.01 -5.17 -0.33
C VAL A 76 -11.93 -4.81 0.68
N THR A 77 -10.70 -5.27 0.42
CA THR A 77 -9.49 -4.77 1.07
C THR A 77 -8.64 -4.05 0.02
N LEU A 78 -8.43 -2.77 0.23
CA LEU A 78 -7.54 -1.93 -0.57
C LEU A 78 -6.15 -1.97 0.04
N LEU A 79 -5.18 -2.48 -0.69
CA LEU A 79 -3.77 -2.58 -0.28
C LEU A 79 -2.98 -1.47 -0.96
N ALA A 80 -2.29 -0.65 -0.21
CA ALA A 80 -1.51 0.45 -0.77
C ALA A 80 -0.18 0.65 -0.04
N THR A 81 0.75 1.34 -0.67
CA THR A 81 2.04 1.67 -0.07
C THR A 81 2.50 3.05 -0.56
N GLY A 82 3.23 3.77 0.28
CA GLY A 82 3.75 5.09 -0.08
C GLY A 82 2.65 6.09 -0.41
N SER A 83 2.90 6.95 -1.38
CA SER A 83 1.97 8.01 -1.81
C SER A 83 0.61 7.52 -2.26
N GLU A 84 0.47 6.26 -2.68
CA GLU A 84 -0.79 5.70 -3.15
C GLU A 84 -1.76 5.31 -2.01
N VAL A 85 -1.33 5.36 -0.76
CA VAL A 85 -2.22 5.13 0.39
C VAL A 85 -3.33 6.17 0.45
N SER A 86 -3.05 7.43 0.12
CA SER A 86 -4.07 8.48 0.05
C SER A 86 -5.12 8.17 -1.03
N LEU A 87 -4.71 7.65 -2.19
CA LEU A 87 -5.65 7.23 -3.25
C LEU A 87 -6.56 6.08 -2.79
N ALA A 88 -6.03 5.15 -2.00
CA ALA A 88 -6.84 4.06 -1.44
C ALA A 88 -7.89 4.57 -0.44
N LEU A 89 -7.57 5.57 0.39
CA LEU A 89 -8.53 6.20 1.29
C LEU A 89 -9.62 6.97 0.53
N GLU A 90 -9.25 7.68 -0.53
CA GLU A 90 -10.22 8.34 -1.40
C GLU A 90 -11.14 7.30 -2.09
N ALA A 91 -10.56 6.19 -2.59
CA ALA A 91 -11.33 5.10 -3.19
C ALA A 91 -12.27 4.43 -2.17
N GLN A 92 -11.84 4.26 -0.92
CA GLN A 92 -12.71 3.78 0.17
C GLN A 92 -13.94 4.66 0.33
N THR A 93 -13.75 5.98 0.34
CA THR A 93 -14.85 6.95 0.43
C THR A 93 -15.81 6.84 -0.75
N LEU A 94 -15.28 6.71 -1.98
CA LEU A 94 -16.09 6.54 -3.19
C LEU A 94 -16.89 5.23 -3.17
N LEU A 95 -16.28 4.12 -2.73
CA LEU A 95 -16.94 2.82 -2.58
C LEU A 95 -18.05 2.88 -1.53
N ALA A 96 -17.82 3.54 -0.41
CA ALA A 96 -18.83 3.74 0.63
C ALA A 96 -20.06 4.50 0.10
N GLY A 97 -19.86 5.51 -0.74
CA GLY A 97 -20.94 6.22 -1.46
C GLY A 97 -21.76 5.31 -2.39
N GLN A 98 -21.22 4.14 -2.75
CA GLN A 98 -21.89 3.12 -3.57
C GLN A 98 -22.39 1.93 -2.74
N ASN A 99 -22.43 2.04 -1.42
CA ASN A 99 -22.79 0.99 -0.47
C ASN A 99 -21.85 -0.25 -0.53
N ILE A 100 -20.61 -0.06 -0.94
CA ILE A 100 -19.58 -1.09 -0.91
C ILE A 100 -18.62 -0.81 0.24
N ALA A 101 -18.70 -1.60 1.31
CA ALA A 101 -17.83 -1.48 2.44
C ALA A 101 -16.42 -1.95 2.08
N ALA A 102 -15.43 -1.08 2.21
CA ALA A 102 -14.03 -1.38 1.95
C ALA A 102 -13.15 -0.98 3.13
N ARG A 103 -12.07 -1.69 3.35
CA ARG A 103 -11.02 -1.37 4.32
C ARG A 103 -9.73 -1.01 3.60
N VAL A 104 -8.90 -0.20 4.23
CA VAL A 104 -7.61 0.22 3.69
C VAL A 104 -6.49 -0.32 4.58
N VAL A 105 -5.50 -0.91 3.93
CA VAL A 105 -4.26 -1.41 4.53
C VAL A 105 -3.08 -0.63 3.97
N SER A 106 -2.28 -0.03 4.85
CA SER A 106 -0.97 0.48 4.48
C SER A 106 0.07 -0.63 4.59
N MET A 107 0.90 -0.78 3.57
CA MET A 107 1.95 -1.80 3.47
C MET A 107 3.33 -1.17 3.29
N PRO A 108 3.86 -0.45 4.28
CA PRO A 108 5.14 0.23 4.16
C PRO A 108 6.33 -0.71 3.90
N CYS A 109 6.31 -1.96 4.37
CA CYS A 109 7.42 -2.90 4.17
C CYS A 109 6.96 -4.36 4.05
N TRP A 110 6.97 -4.91 2.84
CA TRP A 110 6.53 -6.29 2.60
C TRP A 110 7.33 -7.33 3.39
N LYS A 111 8.66 -7.16 3.47
CA LYS A 111 9.53 -8.11 4.17
C LYS A 111 9.17 -8.25 5.64
N LEU A 112 8.95 -7.14 6.33
CA LEU A 112 8.52 -7.16 7.73
C LEU A 112 7.12 -7.76 7.90
N PHE A 113 6.24 -7.53 6.93
CA PHE A 113 4.90 -8.12 6.95
C PHE A 113 4.95 -9.65 6.77
N GLU A 114 5.78 -10.15 5.86
CA GLU A 114 5.94 -11.59 5.62
C GLU A 114 6.54 -12.33 6.83
N GLU A 115 7.29 -11.64 7.67
CA GLU A 115 7.86 -12.16 8.92
C GLU A 115 6.83 -12.20 10.08
N GLN A 116 5.65 -11.61 9.91
CA GLN A 116 4.60 -11.66 10.94
C GLN A 116 3.94 -13.05 11.02
N PRO A 117 3.35 -13.40 12.18
CA PRO A 117 2.55 -14.60 12.34
C PRO A 117 1.44 -14.72 11.28
N ALA A 118 1.11 -15.95 10.89
CA ALA A 118 0.15 -16.20 9.81
C ALA A 118 -1.25 -15.65 10.12
N ASP A 119 -1.69 -15.70 11.38
CA ASP A 119 -2.96 -15.16 11.86
C ASP A 119 -3.00 -13.63 11.75
N TYR A 120 -1.90 -12.94 12.10
CA TYR A 120 -1.78 -11.50 11.91
C TYR A 120 -1.88 -11.13 10.43
N ARG A 121 -1.14 -11.81 9.56
CA ARG A 121 -1.16 -11.56 8.12
C ARG A 121 -2.55 -11.78 7.53
N ALA A 122 -3.20 -12.88 7.91
CA ALA A 122 -4.57 -13.17 7.47
C ALA A 122 -5.55 -12.08 7.92
N LYS A 123 -5.47 -11.65 9.18
CA LYS A 123 -6.30 -10.57 9.73
C LYS A 123 -6.10 -9.26 8.98
N VAL A 124 -4.85 -8.87 8.71
CA VAL A 124 -4.52 -7.62 7.99
C VAL A 124 -5.03 -7.67 6.56
N LEU A 125 -4.82 -8.78 5.85
CA LEU A 125 -5.30 -8.94 4.47
C LEU A 125 -6.83 -9.05 4.34
N GLY A 126 -7.55 -9.26 5.44
CA GLY A 126 -9.01 -9.31 5.46
C GLY A 126 -9.54 -10.62 4.86
N PRO A 127 -9.78 -11.63 5.69
CA PRO A 127 -10.34 -12.90 5.21
C PRO A 127 -11.72 -12.67 4.58
N GLY A 128 -11.98 -13.36 3.47
CA GLY A 128 -13.27 -13.29 2.77
C GLY A 128 -13.51 -12.01 1.94
N THR A 129 -12.56 -11.08 1.89
CA THR A 129 -12.67 -9.89 1.03
C THR A 129 -11.97 -10.10 -0.31
N VAL A 130 -12.43 -9.45 -1.37
CA VAL A 130 -11.62 -9.27 -2.58
C VAL A 130 -10.50 -8.24 -2.29
N LYS A 131 -9.35 -8.38 -2.96
CA LYS A 131 -8.19 -7.50 -2.72
C LYS A 131 -7.88 -6.71 -3.96
N VAL A 132 -7.66 -5.41 -3.78
CA VAL A 132 -7.16 -4.53 -4.84
C VAL A 132 -5.94 -3.82 -4.32
N ALA A 133 -4.84 -3.90 -5.06
CA ALA A 133 -3.63 -3.19 -4.73
C ALA A 133 -3.43 -1.97 -5.62
N VAL A 134 -2.86 -0.91 -5.06
CA VAL A 134 -2.47 0.29 -5.79
C VAL A 134 -1.04 0.69 -5.46
N GLU A 135 -0.20 0.78 -6.48
CA GLU A 135 1.17 1.24 -6.36
C GLU A 135 1.66 1.81 -7.71
N ALA A 136 2.29 2.97 -7.69
CA ALA A 136 2.93 3.58 -8.87
C ALA A 136 4.24 2.86 -9.25
N ALA A 137 4.16 1.54 -9.40
CA ALA A 137 5.23 0.62 -9.73
C ALA A 137 4.70 -0.58 -10.53
N SER A 138 5.59 -1.50 -10.90
CA SER A 138 5.25 -2.78 -11.54
C SER A 138 4.33 -3.63 -10.66
N PRO A 139 3.36 -4.39 -11.23
CA PRO A 139 2.51 -5.31 -10.48
C PRO A 139 3.28 -6.50 -9.87
N PHE A 140 4.52 -6.72 -10.30
CA PHE A 140 5.30 -7.90 -9.93
C PHE A 140 5.45 -8.05 -8.42
N GLY A 141 4.98 -9.19 -7.92
CA GLY A 141 4.98 -9.55 -6.50
C GLY A 141 3.68 -9.23 -5.76
N TRP A 142 2.79 -8.39 -6.31
CA TRP A 142 1.50 -8.10 -5.69
C TRP A 142 0.53 -9.29 -5.73
N GLU A 143 0.67 -10.19 -6.70
CA GLU A 143 -0.16 -11.39 -6.85
C GLU A 143 -0.21 -12.25 -5.58
N ARG A 144 0.87 -12.25 -4.77
CA ARG A 144 0.92 -12.98 -3.48
C ARG A 144 -0.08 -12.46 -2.45
N TYR A 145 -0.50 -11.19 -2.58
CA TYR A 145 -1.43 -10.54 -1.65
C TYR A 145 -2.84 -10.43 -2.24
N ILE A 146 -2.96 -10.14 -3.53
CA ILE A 146 -4.25 -9.96 -4.19
C ILE A 146 -4.87 -11.26 -4.68
N GLY A 147 -4.06 -12.31 -4.86
CA GLY A 147 -4.50 -13.60 -5.40
C GLY A 147 -4.88 -13.52 -6.88
N THR A 148 -5.53 -14.56 -7.38
CA THR A 148 -5.90 -14.69 -8.79
C THR A 148 -7.11 -13.84 -9.20
N ASN A 149 -7.97 -13.49 -8.25
CA ASN A 149 -9.22 -12.74 -8.49
C ASN A 149 -9.10 -11.27 -8.08
N GLY A 150 -7.97 -10.85 -7.57
CA GLY A 150 -7.74 -9.48 -7.14
C GLY A 150 -7.41 -8.53 -8.28
N GLY A 151 -7.51 -7.22 -8.01
CA GLY A 151 -7.18 -6.16 -8.96
C GLY A 151 -5.85 -5.48 -8.61
N PHE A 152 -5.18 -4.94 -9.63
CA PHE A 152 -4.00 -4.09 -9.45
C PHE A 152 -4.14 -2.81 -10.28
N VAL A 153 -3.88 -1.68 -9.63
CA VAL A 153 -3.80 -0.35 -10.26
C VAL A 153 -2.37 0.16 -10.14
N GLY A 154 -1.69 0.33 -11.25
CA GLY A 154 -0.28 0.73 -11.25
C GLY A 154 0.32 0.79 -12.64
N MET A 155 1.62 0.54 -12.76
CA MET A 155 2.40 0.73 -13.99
C MET A 155 2.55 -0.56 -14.78
N HIS A 156 2.22 -0.48 -16.07
CA HIS A 156 2.41 -1.57 -17.04
C HIS A 156 3.38 -1.21 -18.16
N SER A 157 3.99 -0.04 -18.11
CA SER A 157 4.93 0.50 -19.08
C SER A 157 5.99 1.36 -18.41
N PHE A 158 6.92 1.92 -19.18
CA PHE A 158 7.84 2.93 -18.66
C PHE A 158 7.10 4.16 -18.16
N GLY A 159 7.70 4.84 -17.15
CA GLY A 159 7.18 6.08 -16.61
C GLY A 159 7.34 7.27 -17.57
N ALA A 160 6.81 8.40 -17.15
CA ALA A 160 6.96 9.69 -17.83
C ALA A 160 7.37 10.77 -16.82
N SER A 161 7.84 11.90 -17.31
CA SER A 161 8.22 13.05 -16.48
C SER A 161 7.27 14.21 -16.73
N ALA A 162 6.44 14.52 -15.74
CA ALA A 162 5.51 15.64 -15.71
C ALA A 162 5.10 15.91 -14.25
N PRO A 163 4.27 16.93 -13.94
CA PRO A 163 3.65 17.06 -12.63
C PRO A 163 2.92 15.77 -12.23
N TYR A 164 3.06 15.34 -10.97
CA TYR A 164 2.60 14.00 -10.56
C TYR A 164 1.12 13.72 -10.84
N LYS A 165 0.26 14.74 -10.71
CA LYS A 165 -1.18 14.61 -10.99
C LYS A 165 -1.47 14.27 -12.45
N ASP A 166 -0.71 14.88 -13.37
CA ASP A 166 -0.84 14.61 -14.81
C ASP A 166 -0.35 13.21 -15.16
N VAL A 167 0.79 12.81 -14.56
CA VAL A 167 1.36 11.46 -14.73
C VAL A 167 0.43 10.40 -14.16
N TYR A 168 -0.12 10.60 -12.96
CA TYR A 168 -1.07 9.67 -12.35
C TYR A 168 -2.34 9.51 -13.21
N LYS A 169 -2.90 10.62 -13.68
CA LYS A 169 -4.05 10.60 -14.60
C LYS A 169 -3.72 9.88 -15.90
N HIS A 170 -2.55 10.16 -16.50
CA HIS A 170 -2.10 9.53 -17.73
C HIS A 170 -1.99 8.00 -17.62
N PHE A 171 -1.46 7.51 -16.50
CA PHE A 171 -1.30 6.07 -16.25
C PHE A 171 -2.52 5.42 -15.59
N GLY A 172 -3.59 6.17 -15.35
CA GLY A 172 -4.80 5.64 -14.71
C GLY A 172 -4.61 5.26 -13.24
N ILE A 173 -3.61 5.84 -12.55
CA ILE A 173 -3.40 5.62 -11.12
C ILE A 173 -4.25 6.62 -10.35
N THR A 174 -5.52 6.32 -10.23
CA THR A 174 -6.54 7.23 -9.67
C THR A 174 -7.46 6.50 -8.69
N PRO A 175 -8.09 7.21 -7.74
CA PRO A 175 -9.09 6.60 -6.87
C PRO A 175 -10.21 5.92 -7.65
N GLN A 176 -10.64 6.50 -8.77
CA GLN A 176 -11.69 5.94 -9.62
C GLN A 176 -11.26 4.60 -10.24
N ALA A 177 -10.03 4.47 -10.71
CA ALA A 177 -9.52 3.21 -11.24
C ALA A 177 -9.46 2.12 -10.16
N VAL A 178 -9.16 2.49 -8.91
CA VAL A 178 -9.21 1.57 -7.76
C VAL A 178 -10.65 1.09 -7.50
N VAL A 179 -11.63 2.00 -7.58
CA VAL A 179 -13.06 1.66 -7.46
C VAL A 179 -13.48 0.68 -8.56
N GLU A 180 -13.13 0.96 -9.82
CA GLU A 180 -13.45 0.10 -10.96
C GLU A 180 -12.81 -1.29 -10.83
N ALA A 181 -11.56 -1.35 -10.38
CA ALA A 181 -10.88 -2.62 -10.10
C ALA A 181 -11.57 -3.41 -8.99
N ALA A 182 -12.06 -2.73 -7.93
CA ALA A 182 -12.79 -3.36 -6.84
C ALA A 182 -14.15 -3.91 -7.31
N GLN A 183 -14.89 -3.13 -8.09
CA GLN A 183 -16.17 -3.56 -8.65
C GLN A 183 -16.03 -4.77 -9.58
N LYS A 184 -14.97 -4.81 -10.37
CA LYS A 184 -14.69 -5.93 -11.28
C LYS A 184 -14.33 -7.22 -10.53
N ALA A 185 -13.74 -7.10 -9.33
CA ALA A 185 -13.31 -8.23 -8.53
C ALA A 185 -14.41 -8.78 -7.60
N LEU A 186 -15.51 -8.02 -7.37
CA LEU A 186 -16.69 -8.42 -6.60
C LEU A 186 -17.61 -9.33 -7.42
#